data_916067a6ebda58c2ef417e6e49358c51
#
_entry.id   916067a6ebda58c2ef417e6e49358c51
#
_cell.length_a   1.000
_cell.length_b   1.000
_cell.length_c   1.000
_cell.angle_alpha   90.00
_cell.angle_beta   90.00
_cell.angle_gamma   90.00
#
_symmetry.space_group_name_H-M   'P 1'
#
loop_
_entity.id
_entity.type
_entity.pdbx_description
1 polymer ?
#
loop_
_entity_poly.entity_id
_entity_poly.type
_entity_poly.pdbx_seq_one_letter_code
_entity_poly.pdbx_strand_id
1 'polypeptide(L)'
;MAIRTIVWGENVHDQNSKIVQSIYPDGMHSAIAASLNESQFISASTAVLQDAEHGLTQARLAETDVLIWWGHAAHNDVADEIVERVQQRVWQGMGLIVLHSGHFSKIFRRLMGTPCSLTWREAGERERLWVINPTHPIVQGLGPFIELPNAEMYGEPFAVPEPMETVLVSWFEGGEVFRSGLTYQRGAGRIFYFRPGHETYPIFHNDDVKLLLKNAVQWAHNLAPAWRDVNEAPNRPIEQSLEPLEAKGPRLHKDGEGGLR
;
A
#
# COMPACT_ATOMS: atom_id res chain seq x y z
N MET A 1 -8.52 -0.51 -20.61
CA MET A 1 -7.07 -0.76 -20.43
C MET A 1 -6.90 -1.56 -19.15
N ALA A 2 -5.93 -2.48 -19.10
CA ALA A 2 -5.64 -3.22 -17.87
C ALA A 2 -4.90 -2.32 -16.87
N ILE A 3 -5.12 -2.54 -15.58
CA ILE A 3 -4.45 -1.85 -14.48
C ILE A 3 -3.01 -2.33 -14.42
N ARG A 4 -2.05 -1.43 -14.65
CA ARG A 4 -0.62 -1.74 -14.63
C ARG A 4 -0.14 -1.81 -13.18
N THR A 5 0.19 -3.02 -12.75
CA THR A 5 0.54 -3.30 -11.37
C THR A 5 1.98 -3.79 -11.27
N ILE A 6 2.75 -3.26 -10.32
CA ILE A 6 4.03 -3.84 -9.92
C ILE A 6 3.83 -4.56 -8.59
N VAL A 7 4.29 -5.81 -8.52
CA VAL A 7 4.42 -6.55 -7.27
C VAL A 7 5.90 -6.50 -6.87
N TRP A 8 6.19 -5.68 -5.88
CA TRP A 8 7.53 -5.53 -5.34
C TRP A 8 7.73 -6.45 -4.12
N GLY A 9 8.81 -7.22 -4.15
CA GLY A 9 9.23 -8.09 -3.06
C GLY A 9 10.67 -7.80 -2.64
N GLU A 10 10.97 -7.87 -1.34
CA GLU A 10 12.35 -7.74 -0.87
C GLU A 10 13.21 -8.94 -1.30
N ASN A 11 12.59 -10.11 -1.54
CA ASN A 11 13.21 -11.31 -2.14
C ASN A 11 14.47 -11.82 -1.38
N VAL A 12 14.54 -11.59 -0.08
CA VAL A 12 15.66 -12.06 0.75
C VAL A 12 15.43 -13.51 1.19
N HIS A 13 14.29 -13.79 1.81
CA HIS A 13 13.95 -15.14 2.26
C HIS A 13 13.62 -16.07 1.10
N ASP A 14 13.04 -15.54 0.01
CA ASP A 14 12.80 -16.29 -1.22
C ASP A 14 14.11 -16.88 -1.79
N GLN A 15 15.24 -16.16 -1.66
CA GLN A 15 16.54 -16.65 -2.13
C GLN A 15 17.27 -17.55 -1.12
N ASN A 16 17.06 -17.35 0.18
CA ASN A 16 17.92 -17.92 1.21
C ASN A 16 17.24 -19.02 2.05
N SER A 17 15.91 -19.13 2.03
CA SER A 17 15.16 -20.10 2.84
C SER A 17 14.58 -21.22 1.99
N LYS A 18 15.01 -22.47 2.26
CA LYS A 18 14.47 -23.65 1.59
C LYS A 18 12.98 -23.87 1.86
N ILE A 19 12.49 -23.43 3.03
CA ILE A 19 11.08 -23.52 3.39
C ILE A 19 10.29 -22.59 2.47
N VAL A 20 10.72 -21.33 2.33
CA VAL A 20 10.07 -20.34 1.45
C VAL A 20 10.11 -20.82 0.00
N GLN A 21 11.26 -21.30 -0.48
CA GLN A 21 11.41 -21.84 -1.84
C GLN A 21 10.51 -23.05 -2.11
N SER A 22 10.23 -23.87 -1.09
CA SER A 22 9.31 -25.01 -1.26
C SER A 22 7.85 -24.58 -1.42
N ILE A 23 7.49 -23.41 -0.91
CA ILE A 23 6.13 -22.84 -0.98
C ILE A 23 6.01 -21.91 -2.20
N TYR A 24 7.01 -21.09 -2.44
CA TYR A 24 7.07 -20.07 -3.49
C TYR A 24 8.35 -20.25 -4.34
N PRO A 25 8.40 -21.25 -5.23
CA PRO A 25 9.62 -21.57 -5.98
C PRO A 25 10.20 -20.41 -6.81
N ASP A 26 9.32 -19.57 -7.33
CA ASP A 26 9.68 -18.39 -8.13
C ASP A 26 9.58 -17.07 -7.33
N GLY A 27 9.47 -17.17 -6.00
CA GLY A 27 9.28 -16.07 -5.07
C GLY A 27 7.82 -15.66 -4.86
N MET A 28 7.53 -15.10 -3.69
CA MET A 28 6.17 -14.65 -3.34
C MET A 28 5.64 -13.57 -4.29
N HIS A 29 6.49 -12.63 -4.69
CA HIS A 29 6.14 -11.58 -5.64
C HIS A 29 5.66 -12.17 -6.98
N SER A 30 6.28 -13.24 -7.45
CA SER A 30 5.88 -13.95 -8.66
C SER A 30 4.55 -14.69 -8.48
N ALA A 31 4.33 -15.35 -7.34
CA ALA A 31 3.07 -16.03 -7.04
C ALA A 31 1.89 -15.04 -7.01
N ILE A 32 2.07 -13.88 -6.39
CA ILE A 32 1.07 -12.80 -6.36
C ILE A 32 0.82 -12.28 -7.78
N ALA A 33 1.86 -11.95 -8.53
CA ALA A 33 1.73 -11.43 -9.89
C ALA A 33 1.04 -12.43 -10.84
N ALA A 34 1.38 -13.72 -10.74
CA ALA A 34 0.73 -14.78 -11.50
C ALA A 34 -0.79 -14.84 -11.23
N SER A 35 -1.17 -14.80 -9.95
CA SER A 35 -2.57 -14.77 -9.54
C SER A 35 -3.32 -13.54 -10.07
N LEU A 36 -2.70 -12.36 -10.03
CA LEU A 36 -3.30 -11.13 -10.55
C LEU A 36 -3.51 -11.18 -12.06
N ASN A 37 -2.56 -11.77 -12.79
CA ASN A 37 -2.62 -11.91 -14.24
C ASN A 37 -3.68 -12.91 -14.75
N GLU A 38 -4.32 -13.68 -13.86
CA GLU A 38 -5.52 -14.44 -14.22
C GLU A 38 -6.71 -13.53 -14.53
N SER A 39 -6.67 -12.27 -14.09
CA SER A 39 -7.70 -11.26 -14.37
C SER A 39 -7.38 -10.51 -15.65
N GLN A 40 -8.32 -10.47 -16.61
CA GLN A 40 -8.20 -9.66 -17.82
C GLN A 40 -8.11 -8.14 -17.56
N PHE A 41 -8.39 -7.69 -16.34
CA PHE A 41 -8.39 -6.27 -15.95
C PHE A 41 -7.08 -5.82 -15.31
N ILE A 42 -6.15 -6.73 -15.03
CA ILE A 42 -4.88 -6.44 -14.35
C ILE A 42 -3.73 -6.93 -15.22
N SER A 43 -2.68 -6.12 -15.32
CA SER A 43 -1.40 -6.49 -15.94
C SER A 43 -0.31 -6.31 -14.90
N ALA A 44 0.08 -7.42 -14.25
CA ALA A 44 1.04 -7.42 -13.16
C ALA A 44 2.44 -7.81 -13.66
N SER A 45 3.44 -7.07 -13.22
CA SER A 45 4.87 -7.37 -13.36
C SER A 45 5.53 -7.38 -11.99
N THR A 46 6.72 -7.97 -11.89
CA THR A 46 7.48 -8.06 -10.63
C THR A 46 8.66 -7.11 -10.61
N ALA A 47 9.09 -6.73 -9.40
CA ALA A 47 10.35 -6.06 -9.12
C ALA A 47 10.87 -6.50 -7.75
N VAL A 48 12.17 -6.49 -7.56
CA VAL A 48 12.80 -6.93 -6.31
C VAL A 48 13.87 -5.96 -5.83
N LEU A 49 14.21 -6.07 -4.54
CA LEU A 49 15.21 -5.23 -3.90
C LEU A 49 16.57 -5.26 -4.62
N GLN A 50 16.95 -6.40 -5.21
CA GLN A 50 18.23 -6.62 -5.87
C GLN A 50 18.32 -6.00 -7.27
N ASP A 51 17.20 -5.59 -7.86
CA ASP A 51 17.18 -4.93 -9.16
C ASP A 51 17.84 -3.53 -9.08
N ALA A 52 18.36 -3.04 -10.20
CA ALA A 52 18.82 -1.67 -10.29
C ALA A 52 17.69 -0.70 -9.91
N GLU A 53 17.98 0.27 -9.05
CA GLU A 53 16.97 1.16 -8.45
C GLU A 53 15.79 0.37 -7.82
N HIS A 54 16.07 -0.82 -7.29
CA HIS A 54 15.06 -1.75 -6.75
C HIS A 54 13.92 -2.08 -7.75
N GLY A 55 14.20 -2.00 -9.05
CA GLY A 55 13.22 -2.17 -10.11
C GLY A 55 12.14 -1.08 -10.17
N LEU A 56 12.30 0.02 -9.41
CA LEU A 56 11.34 1.12 -9.25
C LEU A 56 11.88 2.43 -9.83
N THR A 57 12.35 2.37 -11.09
CA THR A 57 12.84 3.55 -11.82
C THR A 57 11.73 4.60 -11.97
N GLN A 58 12.12 5.86 -12.17
CA GLN A 58 11.16 6.96 -12.41
C GLN A 58 10.23 6.66 -13.58
N ALA A 59 10.77 6.14 -14.69
CA ALA A 59 10.00 5.82 -15.90
C ALA A 59 8.99 4.69 -15.61
N ARG A 60 9.43 3.63 -14.92
CA ARG A 60 8.55 2.50 -14.61
C ARG A 60 7.42 2.88 -13.67
N LEU A 61 7.73 3.67 -12.63
CA LEU A 61 6.71 4.16 -11.70
C LEU A 61 5.74 5.15 -12.36
N ALA A 62 6.18 5.95 -13.34
CA ALA A 62 5.29 6.85 -14.08
C ALA A 62 4.18 6.10 -14.84
N GLU A 63 4.46 4.87 -15.25
CA GLU A 63 3.51 4.00 -15.94
C GLU A 63 2.73 3.07 -15.00
N THR A 64 3.02 3.07 -13.70
CA THR A 64 2.40 2.18 -12.71
C THR A 64 1.14 2.81 -12.13
N ASP A 65 0.05 2.06 -12.15
CA ASP A 65 -1.23 2.46 -11.59
C ASP A 65 -1.37 2.01 -10.12
N VAL A 66 -0.84 0.80 -9.78
CA VAL A 66 -0.86 0.25 -8.43
C VAL A 66 0.47 -0.44 -8.11
N LEU A 67 1.02 -0.17 -6.94
CA LEU A 67 2.20 -0.84 -6.40
C LEU A 67 1.77 -1.73 -5.22
N ILE A 68 2.13 -3.01 -5.27
CA ILE A 68 2.03 -3.94 -4.14
C ILE A 68 3.43 -4.04 -3.50
N TRP A 69 3.50 -3.88 -2.19
CA TRP A 69 4.74 -3.85 -1.43
C TRP A 69 4.77 -4.95 -0.39
N TRP A 70 5.72 -5.85 -0.50
CA TRP A 70 6.04 -6.83 0.53
C TRP A 70 7.51 -6.71 0.96
N GLY A 71 7.79 -6.62 2.26
CA GLY A 71 9.14 -6.59 2.81
C GLY A 71 9.12 -7.05 4.26
N HIS A 72 10.21 -7.64 4.75
CA HIS A 72 10.31 -8.23 6.08
C HIS A 72 11.67 -7.92 6.75
N ALA A 73 12.77 -8.45 6.23
CA ALA A 73 14.08 -8.40 6.89
C ALA A 73 14.93 -7.20 6.45
N ALA A 74 14.73 -6.68 5.25
CA ALA A 74 15.61 -5.72 4.60
C ALA A 74 14.98 -4.32 4.40
N HIS A 75 14.07 -3.91 5.28
CA HIS A 75 13.43 -2.60 5.18
C HIS A 75 14.42 -1.42 5.09
N ASN A 76 15.56 -1.53 5.78
CA ASN A 76 16.58 -0.49 5.83
C ASN A 76 17.43 -0.42 4.57
N ASP A 77 17.47 -1.49 3.78
CA ASP A 77 18.28 -1.59 2.55
C ASP A 77 17.60 -0.89 1.38
N VAL A 78 16.33 -0.55 1.50
CA VAL A 78 15.64 0.26 0.49
C VAL A 78 16.19 1.69 0.53
N ALA A 79 16.71 2.17 -0.61
CA ALA A 79 17.27 3.49 -0.75
C ALA A 79 16.21 4.58 -0.49
N ASP A 80 16.58 5.62 0.25
CA ASP A 80 15.63 6.66 0.64
C ASP A 80 15.08 7.45 -0.57
N GLU A 81 15.87 7.59 -1.62
CA GLU A 81 15.45 8.19 -2.89
C GLU A 81 14.35 7.40 -3.59
N ILE A 82 14.38 6.06 -3.47
CA ILE A 82 13.31 5.20 -4.01
C ILE A 82 12.04 5.35 -3.16
N VAL A 83 12.20 5.41 -1.83
CA VAL A 83 11.08 5.65 -0.92
C VAL A 83 10.40 6.99 -1.24
N GLU A 84 11.19 8.05 -1.45
CA GLU A 84 10.68 9.36 -1.82
C GLU A 84 9.92 9.33 -3.16
N ARG A 85 10.49 8.68 -4.16
CA ARG A 85 9.89 8.52 -5.47
C ARG A 85 8.54 7.80 -5.40
N VAL A 86 8.45 6.72 -4.63
CA VAL A 86 7.20 5.99 -4.40
C VAL A 86 6.19 6.88 -3.67
N GLN A 87 6.62 7.62 -2.64
CA GLN A 87 5.76 8.55 -1.92
C GLN A 87 5.15 9.61 -2.86
N GLN A 88 5.97 10.22 -3.71
CA GLN A 88 5.51 11.21 -4.69
C GLN A 88 4.46 10.59 -5.63
N ARG A 89 4.70 9.37 -6.12
CA ARG A 89 3.74 8.69 -6.97
C ARG A 89 2.41 8.36 -6.27
N VAL A 90 2.47 7.99 -5.00
CA VAL A 90 1.25 7.80 -4.18
C VAL A 90 0.50 9.11 -4.04
N TRP A 91 1.17 10.21 -3.72
CA TRP A 91 0.52 11.52 -3.63
C TRP A 91 -0.13 11.95 -4.95
N GLN A 92 0.47 11.59 -6.08
CA GLN A 92 -0.06 11.86 -7.44
C GLN A 92 -1.22 10.94 -7.85
N GLY A 93 -1.52 9.88 -7.08
CA GLY A 93 -2.67 9.01 -7.32
C GLY A 93 -2.37 7.54 -7.58
N MET A 94 -1.11 7.11 -7.60
CA MET A 94 -0.77 5.69 -7.65
C MET A 94 -1.31 4.98 -6.41
N GLY A 95 -2.01 3.86 -6.60
CA GLY A 95 -2.45 3.00 -5.50
C GLY A 95 -1.27 2.29 -4.84
N LEU A 96 -1.37 2.05 -3.53
CA LEU A 96 -0.37 1.28 -2.78
C LEU A 96 -1.06 0.20 -1.94
N ILE A 97 -0.63 -1.05 -2.09
CA ILE A 97 -1.06 -2.16 -1.26
C ILE A 97 0.15 -2.64 -0.46
N VAL A 98 0.07 -2.59 0.85
CA VAL A 98 1.17 -2.98 1.74
C VAL A 98 0.78 -4.28 2.44
N LEU A 99 1.62 -5.28 2.29
CA LEU A 99 1.37 -6.63 2.77
C LEU A 99 2.20 -6.94 4.01
N HIS A 100 1.58 -7.58 4.99
CA HIS A 100 2.22 -8.21 6.15
C HIS A 100 3.21 -7.29 6.88
N SER A 101 4.44 -7.74 7.06
CA SER A 101 5.56 -7.02 7.69
C SER A 101 5.96 -5.74 6.94
N GLY A 102 5.43 -5.52 5.74
CA GLY A 102 5.54 -4.24 5.02
C GLY A 102 5.03 -3.04 5.82
N HIS A 103 4.27 -3.25 6.92
CA HIS A 103 3.91 -2.18 7.86
C HIS A 103 5.12 -1.44 8.42
N PHE A 104 6.26 -2.13 8.56
CA PHE A 104 7.49 -1.57 9.10
C PHE A 104 8.41 -0.97 8.02
N SER A 105 8.04 -1.05 6.74
CA SER A 105 8.78 -0.46 5.63
C SER A 105 8.91 1.06 5.76
N LYS A 106 10.01 1.60 5.24
CA LYS A 106 10.24 3.05 5.20
C LYS A 106 9.09 3.79 4.53
N ILE A 107 8.55 3.24 3.41
CA ILE A 107 7.47 3.89 2.68
C ILE A 107 6.17 3.94 3.48
N PHE A 108 5.76 2.83 4.12
CA PHE A 108 4.51 2.82 4.88
C PHE A 108 4.60 3.73 6.10
N ARG A 109 5.69 3.65 6.87
CA ARG A 109 5.92 4.53 8.03
C ARG A 109 5.92 6.01 7.64
N ARG A 110 6.54 6.36 6.50
CA ARG A 110 6.57 7.73 5.99
C ARG A 110 5.16 8.22 5.62
N LEU A 111 4.35 7.39 4.97
CA LEU A 111 2.98 7.73 4.60
C LEU A 111 2.03 7.77 5.79
N MET A 112 2.26 6.93 6.80
CA MET A 112 1.43 6.92 8.02
C MET A 112 1.82 8.03 9.02
N GLY A 113 3.09 8.41 9.06
CA GLY A 113 3.61 9.41 10.00
C GLY A 113 3.70 8.89 11.44
N THR A 114 3.72 7.57 11.63
CA THR A 114 3.73 6.89 12.94
C THR A 114 4.75 5.75 12.92
N PRO A 115 5.13 5.17 14.08
CA PRO A 115 6.06 4.04 14.15
C PRO A 115 5.57 2.78 13.42
N CYS A 116 4.26 2.61 13.26
CA CYS A 116 3.61 1.42 12.72
C CYS A 116 4.03 0.13 13.46
N SER A 117 4.37 0.24 14.74
CA SER A 117 4.74 -0.89 15.59
C SER A 117 3.51 -1.68 16.02
N LEU A 118 3.71 -2.94 16.32
CA LEU A 118 2.71 -3.89 16.78
C LEU A 118 3.39 -4.98 17.63
N THR A 119 2.62 -5.91 18.18
CA THR A 119 3.12 -7.14 18.77
C THR A 119 2.95 -8.31 17.82
N TRP A 120 3.81 -9.31 17.86
CA TRP A 120 3.74 -10.46 16.98
C TRP A 120 4.19 -11.74 17.68
N ARG A 121 3.75 -12.90 17.16
CA ARG A 121 4.14 -14.24 17.59
C ARG A 121 4.10 -15.20 16.39
N GLU A 122 5.21 -15.86 16.10
CA GLU A 122 5.28 -16.90 15.07
C GLU A 122 5.07 -18.27 15.71
N ALA A 123 3.84 -18.76 15.71
CA ALA A 123 3.47 -20.06 16.28
C ALA A 123 2.64 -20.94 15.33
N GLY A 124 2.41 -20.48 14.09
CA GLY A 124 1.61 -21.22 13.10
C GLY A 124 0.16 -21.37 13.50
N GLU A 125 -0.39 -20.32 14.11
CA GLU A 125 -1.76 -20.31 14.61
C GLU A 125 -2.78 -20.23 13.50
N ARG A 126 -3.96 -20.80 13.72
CA ARG A 126 -5.11 -20.54 12.88
C ARG A 126 -5.56 -19.11 13.05
N GLU A 127 -5.87 -18.49 11.91
CA GLU A 127 -6.40 -17.14 11.84
C GLU A 127 -7.74 -17.14 11.12
N ARG A 128 -8.67 -16.33 11.63
CA ARG A 128 -9.91 -16.01 10.95
C ARG A 128 -10.02 -14.50 10.78
N LEU A 129 -10.03 -14.08 9.50
CA LEU A 129 -10.21 -12.67 9.13
C LEU A 129 -11.69 -12.41 8.89
N TRP A 130 -12.34 -11.78 9.83
CA TRP A 130 -13.73 -11.41 9.72
C TRP A 130 -13.91 -10.21 8.78
N VAL A 131 -14.86 -10.33 7.86
CA VAL A 131 -15.30 -9.22 7.01
C VAL A 131 -16.25 -8.35 7.84
N ILE A 132 -15.77 -7.19 8.30
CA ILE A 132 -16.56 -6.29 9.14
C ILE A 132 -17.19 -5.13 8.36
N ASN A 133 -16.75 -4.90 7.12
CA ASN A 133 -17.40 -3.98 6.17
C ASN A 133 -17.76 -4.75 4.88
N PRO A 134 -18.87 -5.49 4.86
CA PRO A 134 -19.22 -6.39 3.73
C PRO A 134 -19.61 -5.67 2.44
N THR A 135 -19.85 -4.37 2.49
CA THR A 135 -20.15 -3.55 1.31
C THR A 135 -18.94 -2.96 0.64
N HIS A 136 -17.76 -3.07 1.27
CA HIS A 136 -16.54 -2.51 0.73
C HIS A 136 -16.07 -3.27 -0.53
N PRO A 137 -15.64 -2.59 -1.62
CA PRO A 137 -15.25 -3.25 -2.87
C PRO A 137 -14.16 -4.32 -2.73
N ILE A 138 -13.22 -4.15 -1.79
CA ILE A 138 -12.11 -5.09 -1.56
C ILE A 138 -12.61 -6.50 -1.17
N VAL A 139 -13.76 -6.62 -0.52
CA VAL A 139 -14.30 -7.90 -0.03
C VAL A 139 -15.42 -8.46 -0.90
N GLN A 140 -15.67 -7.89 -2.07
CA GLN A 140 -16.71 -8.39 -2.97
C GLN A 140 -16.43 -9.84 -3.40
N GLY A 141 -17.45 -10.68 -3.28
CA GLY A 141 -17.38 -12.10 -3.60
C GLY A 141 -16.78 -12.99 -2.51
N LEU A 142 -16.28 -12.41 -1.40
CA LEU A 142 -15.83 -13.17 -0.24
C LEU A 142 -17.00 -13.57 0.65
N GLY A 143 -16.82 -14.65 1.42
CA GLY A 143 -17.70 -15.05 2.51
C GLY A 143 -17.62 -14.10 3.73
N PRO A 144 -18.28 -14.45 4.85
CA PRO A 144 -18.26 -13.63 6.05
C PRO A 144 -16.87 -13.54 6.71
N PHE A 145 -15.98 -14.45 6.39
CA PHE A 145 -14.58 -14.46 6.85
C PHE A 145 -13.71 -15.27 5.88
N ILE A 146 -12.39 -15.00 5.93
CA ILE A 146 -11.33 -15.86 5.36
C ILE A 146 -10.73 -16.66 6.52
N GLU A 147 -10.51 -17.96 6.34
CA GLU A 147 -9.81 -18.78 7.33
C GLU A 147 -8.45 -19.23 6.78
N LEU A 148 -7.40 -18.97 7.55
CA LEU A 148 -6.04 -19.40 7.27
C LEU A 148 -5.65 -20.43 8.34
N PRO A 149 -5.28 -21.67 7.93
CA PRO A 149 -4.99 -22.73 8.90
C PRO A 149 -3.73 -22.47 9.72
N ASN A 150 -2.77 -21.75 9.13
CA ASN A 150 -1.52 -21.37 9.77
C ASN A 150 -1.18 -19.93 9.37
N ALA A 151 -0.85 -19.12 10.36
CA ALA A 151 -0.45 -17.72 10.19
C ALA A 151 0.50 -17.30 11.32
N GLU A 152 1.26 -16.24 11.06
CA GLU A 152 1.93 -15.49 12.13
C GLU A 152 0.90 -14.55 12.76
N MET A 153 0.81 -14.54 14.10
CA MET A 153 -0.07 -13.67 14.84
C MET A 153 0.49 -12.24 14.89
N TYR A 154 -0.36 -11.26 14.60
CA TYR A 154 -0.16 -9.86 14.96
C TYR A 154 -1.23 -9.45 15.98
N GLY A 155 -0.83 -8.65 16.96
CA GLY A 155 -1.71 -8.19 18.05
C GLY A 155 -1.74 -6.68 18.18
N GLU A 156 -2.90 -6.17 18.57
CA GLU A 156 -3.05 -4.77 18.96
C GLU A 156 -2.24 -4.43 20.25
N PRO A 157 -1.85 -3.14 20.47
CA PRO A 157 -2.17 -2.01 19.61
C PRO A 157 -1.27 -1.92 18.38
N PHE A 158 -1.87 -1.64 17.22
CA PHE A 158 -1.16 -1.30 16.00
C PHE A 158 -1.01 0.23 15.93
N ALA A 159 0.22 0.71 16.00
CA ALA A 159 0.55 2.14 16.08
C ALA A 159 0.46 2.83 14.71
N VAL A 160 -0.72 2.88 14.14
CA VAL A 160 -1.05 3.58 12.88
C VAL A 160 -2.09 4.65 13.14
N PRO A 161 -2.19 5.69 12.29
CA PRO A 161 -3.28 6.66 12.40
C PRO A 161 -4.63 5.99 12.17
N GLU A 162 -5.69 6.68 12.58
CA GLU A 162 -7.06 6.22 12.32
C GLU A 162 -7.23 5.94 10.82
N PRO A 163 -7.65 4.72 10.44
CA PRO A 163 -7.91 4.37 9.04
C PRO A 163 -9.19 5.07 8.55
N MET A 164 -9.31 5.24 7.23
CA MET A 164 -10.58 5.64 6.63
C MET A 164 -11.65 4.59 6.88
N GLU A 165 -11.28 3.32 6.69
CA GLU A 165 -12.15 2.19 6.97
C GLU A 165 -11.33 1.01 7.47
N THR A 166 -11.88 0.27 8.43
CA THR A 166 -11.43 -1.06 8.80
C THR A 166 -12.31 -2.06 8.07
N VAL A 167 -11.72 -2.82 7.16
CA VAL A 167 -12.45 -3.76 6.29
C VAL A 167 -12.45 -5.16 6.88
N LEU A 168 -11.31 -5.54 7.48
CA LEU A 168 -11.07 -6.87 8.05
C LEU A 168 -10.49 -6.77 9.46
N VAL A 169 -10.96 -7.66 10.32
CA VAL A 169 -10.38 -7.88 11.66
C VAL A 169 -10.04 -9.35 11.82
N SER A 170 -8.82 -9.64 12.22
CA SER A 170 -8.39 -10.99 12.55
C SER A 170 -8.69 -11.35 13.99
N TRP A 171 -9.04 -12.60 14.17
CA TRP A 171 -8.97 -13.34 15.41
C TRP A 171 -7.99 -14.49 15.24
N PHE A 172 -7.10 -14.66 16.21
CA PHE A 172 -6.11 -15.73 16.26
C PHE A 172 -6.48 -16.77 17.29
N GLU A 173 -6.02 -18.00 17.09
CA GLU A 173 -6.31 -19.12 17.98
C GLU A 173 -5.85 -18.87 19.43
N GLY A 174 -4.81 -18.08 19.62
CA GLY A 174 -4.35 -17.62 20.93
C GLY A 174 -5.27 -16.61 21.62
N GLY A 175 -6.27 -16.08 20.91
CA GLY A 175 -7.28 -15.13 21.43
C GLY A 175 -7.02 -13.67 21.09
N GLU A 176 -5.88 -13.36 20.47
CA GLU A 176 -5.57 -11.99 20.05
C GLU A 176 -6.44 -11.55 18.88
N VAL A 177 -6.65 -10.25 18.78
CA VAL A 177 -7.35 -9.59 17.68
C VAL A 177 -6.46 -8.56 17.04
N PHE A 178 -6.68 -8.30 15.74
CA PHE A 178 -5.90 -7.32 15.00
C PHE A 178 -6.69 -6.72 13.84
N ARG A 179 -6.53 -5.42 13.60
CA ARG A 179 -7.10 -4.73 12.43
C ARG A 179 -6.30 -5.09 11.18
N SER A 180 -6.72 -6.11 10.47
CA SER A 180 -5.96 -6.79 9.41
C SER A 180 -6.19 -6.28 7.99
N GLY A 181 -7.24 -5.48 7.76
CA GLY A 181 -7.53 -4.84 6.49
C GLY A 181 -7.89 -3.38 6.70
N LEU A 182 -6.96 -2.47 6.42
CA LEU A 182 -7.09 -1.04 6.68
C LEU A 182 -6.95 -0.21 5.41
N THR A 183 -7.81 0.77 5.23
CA THR A 183 -7.72 1.69 4.10
C THR A 183 -7.32 3.08 4.54
N TYR A 184 -6.52 3.75 3.70
CA TYR A 184 -6.09 5.13 3.88
C TYR A 184 -6.08 5.86 2.54
N GLN A 185 -6.03 7.17 2.60
CA GLN A 185 -5.73 8.05 1.46
C GLN A 185 -4.60 8.99 1.84
N ARG A 186 -3.62 9.15 0.91
CA ARG A 186 -2.54 10.13 1.04
C ARG A 186 -2.36 10.85 -0.29
N GLY A 187 -2.58 12.17 -0.27
CA GLY A 187 -2.75 12.90 -1.52
C GLY A 187 -3.95 12.34 -2.30
N ALA A 188 -3.75 12.01 -3.57
CA ALA A 188 -4.74 11.35 -4.41
C ALA A 188 -4.66 9.81 -4.39
N GLY A 189 -3.61 9.23 -3.77
CA GLY A 189 -3.38 7.78 -3.72
C GLY A 189 -4.18 7.09 -2.64
N ARG A 190 -4.77 5.94 -3.01
CA ARG A 190 -5.44 5.03 -2.09
C ARG A 190 -4.44 4.00 -1.58
N ILE A 191 -4.48 3.72 -0.27
CA ILE A 191 -3.58 2.77 0.37
C ILE A 191 -4.40 1.69 1.05
N PHE A 192 -4.06 0.44 0.83
CA PHE A 192 -4.62 -0.70 1.54
C PHE A 192 -3.50 -1.44 2.27
N TYR A 193 -3.66 -1.62 3.58
CA TYR A 193 -2.81 -2.51 4.37
C TYR A 193 -3.53 -3.84 4.58
N PHE A 194 -2.84 -4.94 4.30
CA PHE A 194 -3.33 -6.29 4.48
C PHE A 194 -2.33 -7.11 5.31
N ARG A 195 -2.75 -7.52 6.51
CA ARG A 195 -1.89 -8.17 7.49
C ARG A 195 -1.35 -9.55 7.07
N PRO A 196 -2.15 -10.50 6.51
CA PRO A 196 -1.63 -11.82 6.16
C PRO A 196 -0.47 -11.75 5.15
N GLY A 197 0.43 -12.72 5.23
CA GLY A 197 1.48 -12.82 4.20
C GLY A 197 2.85 -13.26 4.69
N HIS A 198 2.96 -13.95 5.84
CA HIS A 198 4.23 -14.50 6.29
C HIS A 198 4.70 -15.58 5.30
N GLU A 199 5.97 -15.52 4.91
CA GLU A 199 6.56 -16.27 3.81
C GLU A 199 6.65 -17.79 4.04
N THR A 200 6.61 -18.23 5.29
CA THR A 200 6.66 -19.67 5.64
C THR A 200 5.30 -20.35 5.57
N TYR A 201 4.25 -19.61 5.18
CA TYR A 201 2.89 -20.14 4.99
C TYR A 201 2.37 -19.86 3.58
N PRO A 202 1.54 -20.76 3.00
CA PRO A 202 1.06 -20.64 1.61
C PRO A 202 -0.10 -19.62 1.47
N ILE A 203 0.02 -18.45 2.10
CA ILE A 203 -1.04 -17.44 2.20
C ILE A 203 -1.50 -16.97 0.82
N PHE A 204 -0.56 -16.70 -0.09
CA PHE A 204 -0.85 -16.17 -1.43
C PHE A 204 -1.33 -17.25 -2.42
N HIS A 205 -1.39 -18.52 -1.98
CA HIS A 205 -2.05 -19.61 -2.71
C HIS A 205 -3.51 -19.80 -2.31
N ASN A 206 -3.98 -19.20 -1.22
CA ASN A 206 -5.37 -19.23 -0.79
C ASN A 206 -6.26 -18.45 -1.76
N ASP A 207 -7.36 -19.05 -2.22
CA ASP A 207 -8.19 -18.47 -3.27
C ASP A 207 -8.96 -17.22 -2.82
N ASP A 208 -9.37 -17.14 -1.55
CA ASP A 208 -10.01 -15.95 -0.99
C ASP A 208 -9.01 -14.79 -0.91
N VAL A 209 -7.74 -15.08 -0.55
CA VAL A 209 -6.66 -14.07 -0.54
C VAL A 209 -6.36 -13.57 -1.96
N LYS A 210 -6.32 -14.48 -2.95
CA LYS A 210 -6.14 -14.09 -4.36
C LYS A 210 -7.28 -13.19 -4.84
N LEU A 211 -8.52 -13.54 -4.51
CA LEU A 211 -9.69 -12.73 -4.85
C LEU A 211 -9.62 -11.36 -4.18
N LEU A 212 -9.30 -11.31 -2.88
CA LEU A 212 -9.14 -10.08 -2.13
C LEU A 212 -8.08 -9.17 -2.75
N LEU A 213 -6.92 -9.71 -3.14
CA LEU A 213 -5.85 -8.92 -3.75
C LEU A 213 -6.25 -8.37 -5.13
N LYS A 214 -6.96 -9.15 -5.96
CA LYS A 214 -7.52 -8.67 -7.23
C LYS A 214 -8.48 -7.50 -7.02
N ASN A 215 -9.38 -7.63 -6.05
CA ASN A 215 -10.30 -6.56 -5.66
C ASN A 215 -9.57 -5.33 -5.11
N ALA A 216 -8.53 -5.55 -4.28
CA ALA A 216 -7.74 -4.47 -3.70
C ALA A 216 -7.00 -3.66 -4.79
N VAL A 217 -6.46 -4.32 -5.81
CA VAL A 217 -5.84 -3.64 -6.97
C VAL A 217 -6.87 -2.79 -7.70
N GLN A 218 -8.07 -3.32 -7.96
CA GLN A 218 -9.14 -2.56 -8.63
C GLN A 218 -9.60 -1.37 -7.80
N TRP A 219 -9.72 -1.55 -6.47
CA TRP A 219 -10.11 -0.48 -5.56
C TRP A 219 -9.01 0.59 -5.43
N ALA A 220 -7.74 0.19 -5.33
CA ALA A 220 -6.62 1.11 -5.18
C ALA A 220 -6.35 1.93 -6.45
N HIS A 221 -6.72 1.40 -7.63
CA HIS A 221 -6.62 2.13 -8.89
C HIS A 221 -7.51 3.37 -8.88
N ASN A 222 -6.91 4.54 -8.94
CA ASN A 222 -7.64 5.80 -8.99
C ASN A 222 -7.83 6.26 -10.42
N LEU A 223 -9.08 6.18 -10.92
CA LEU A 223 -9.46 6.58 -12.28
C LEU A 223 -9.48 8.11 -12.48
N ALA A 224 -9.50 8.87 -11.40
CA ALA A 224 -9.53 10.33 -11.45
C ALA A 224 -8.23 10.90 -10.86
N PRO A 225 -7.15 11.02 -11.62
CA PRO A 225 -5.93 11.65 -11.15
C PRO A 225 -6.23 13.14 -10.90
N ALA A 226 -6.35 13.50 -9.65
CA ALA A 226 -6.71 14.86 -9.26
C ALA A 226 -5.59 15.61 -8.56
N TRP A 227 -4.48 14.93 -8.22
CA TRP A 227 -3.39 15.63 -7.58
C TRP A 227 -2.63 16.49 -8.61
N ARG A 228 -2.63 17.79 -8.36
CA ARG A 228 -1.69 18.72 -9.00
C ARG A 228 -0.76 19.22 -7.91
N ASP A 229 0.54 19.15 -8.15
CA ASP A 229 1.47 19.87 -7.29
C ASP A 229 1.13 21.37 -7.39
N VAL A 230 0.74 21.95 -6.27
CA VAL A 230 0.41 23.37 -6.20
C VAL A 230 1.61 24.25 -6.53
N ASN A 231 2.84 23.70 -6.40
CA ASN A 231 4.05 24.41 -6.79
C ASN A 231 4.29 24.39 -8.31
N GLU A 232 3.70 23.45 -9.04
CA GLU A 232 3.69 23.38 -10.51
C GLU A 232 2.44 24.02 -11.11
N ALA A 233 1.42 24.26 -10.29
CA ALA A 233 0.27 25.03 -10.75
C ALA A 233 0.78 26.43 -11.10
N PRO A 234 0.61 26.92 -12.36
CA PRO A 234 0.93 28.30 -12.64
C PRO A 234 0.15 29.12 -11.63
N ASN A 235 0.87 29.91 -10.81
CA ASN A 235 0.29 31.00 -10.05
C ASN A 235 -0.40 31.91 -11.06
N ARG A 236 -1.61 31.54 -11.42
CA ARG A 236 -2.48 32.51 -12.06
C ARG A 236 -2.79 33.50 -10.96
N PRO A 237 -2.38 34.76 -11.13
CA PRO A 237 -2.80 35.75 -10.23
C PRO A 237 -4.33 35.63 -10.13
N ILE A 238 -4.83 35.50 -8.91
CA ILE A 238 -6.25 35.59 -8.55
C ILE A 238 -6.87 36.85 -9.19
N GLU A 239 -6.05 37.64 -9.74
CA GLU A 239 -6.05 39.00 -10.10
C GLU A 239 -6.39 39.33 -11.50
N GLN A 240 -6.86 38.46 -12.21
CA GLN A 240 -7.81 38.81 -13.28
C GLN A 240 -9.21 38.96 -12.67
N SER A 241 -9.29 39.52 -11.46
CA SER A 241 -10.49 40.18 -11.02
C SER A 241 -10.82 41.30 -12.03
N LEU A 242 -12.05 41.37 -12.43
CA LEU A 242 -12.53 42.36 -13.38
C LEU A 242 -12.31 43.84 -12.92
N GLU A 243 -11.90 44.03 -11.68
CA GLU A 243 -11.61 45.32 -11.05
C GLU A 243 -10.36 45.25 -10.18
N PRO A 244 -9.50 46.29 -10.20
CA PRO A 244 -8.34 46.34 -9.33
C PRO A 244 -8.77 46.26 -7.84
N LEU A 245 -8.19 45.36 -7.09
CA LEU A 245 -8.38 45.28 -5.64
C LEU A 245 -7.65 46.46 -4.98
N GLU A 246 -8.39 47.47 -4.57
CA GLU A 246 -7.85 48.47 -3.67
C GLU A 246 -7.73 47.91 -2.25
N ALA A 247 -6.54 48.01 -1.69
CA ALA A 247 -6.31 47.59 -0.33
C ALA A 247 -7.01 48.50 0.67
N LYS A 248 -7.92 47.94 1.45
CA LYS A 248 -8.69 48.70 2.46
C LYS A 248 -8.11 48.38 3.86
N GLY A 249 -7.64 49.43 4.52
CA GLY A 249 -7.18 49.35 5.94
C GLY A 249 -5.68 49.09 6.11
N PRO A 250 -5.20 49.04 7.38
CA PRO A 250 -3.81 48.84 7.70
C PRO A 250 -3.34 47.46 7.35
N ARG A 251 -2.13 47.33 6.76
CA ARG A 251 -1.48 46.08 6.35
C ARG A 251 -0.20 45.85 7.13
N LEU A 252 0.03 44.59 7.56
CA LEU A 252 1.28 44.16 8.19
C LEU A 252 2.33 43.75 7.13
N HIS A 253 1.90 43.43 5.91
CA HIS A 253 2.77 42.97 4.81
C HIS A 253 2.93 44.05 3.75
N LYS A 254 4.12 44.14 3.16
CA LYS A 254 4.42 45.08 2.06
C LYS A 254 3.78 44.60 0.75
N ASP A 255 3.58 45.53 -0.17
CA ASP A 255 3.11 45.19 -1.51
C ASP A 255 4.11 44.22 -2.19
N GLY A 256 3.60 43.11 -2.73
CA GLY A 256 4.41 42.05 -3.33
C GLY A 256 4.84 40.93 -2.38
N GLU A 257 4.60 41.02 -1.07
CA GLU A 257 4.79 39.93 -0.12
C GLU A 257 3.57 38.97 -0.10
N GLY A 258 3.24 38.43 -1.24
CA GLY A 258 2.29 37.32 -1.36
C GLY A 258 3.03 36.03 -1.68
N GLY A 259 2.69 34.93 -1.05
CA GLY A 259 3.27 33.65 -1.35
C GLY A 259 2.73 32.53 -0.47
N LEU A 260 2.85 31.33 -0.97
CA LEU A 260 2.65 30.10 -0.19
C LEU A 260 3.82 29.96 0.82
N ARG A 261 3.47 29.76 2.08
CA ARG A 261 4.45 29.39 3.12
C ARG A 261 4.41 27.89 3.35
#